data_55feda02c8b90ce11c7f49253f574880
#
_entry.id   55feda02c8b90ce11c7f49253f574880
#
_cell.length_a   1.000
_cell.length_b   1.000
_cell.length_c   1.000
_cell.angle_alpha   90.00
_cell.angle_beta   90.00
_cell.angle_gamma   90.00
#
_symmetry.space_group_name_H-M   'P 1'
#
loop_
_entity.id
_entity.type
_entity.pdbx_description
1 polymer ?
#
loop_
_entity_poly.entity_id
_entity_poly.type
_entity_poly.pdbx_seq_one_letter_code
_entity_poly.pdbx_strand_id
1 'polypeptide(L)'
;MRSTIKWLAILLLIPARWTVGGEVKRPKILGVAHMAFYVSDLQKTRAFYKDLLGFEEPFSLKGKNGADRIAFIKVNDYQYIELFAEPAKQDGQLNHIAFYTDDARKMREYLSSGGVAVPDTVGKGQTGNFNYTIKDPDGHTVEIVEYQPDSWTAREKGKRMPEGRISTHIAHVGVLVGSLEPSMKLYRDILGFGEFWRGSSSGRVLDWVNMRVPDGEDYLELMLYSKLPPPEKRGGKNHLCLMVPDVEKAVATINARPARKEYVKPIEVRVGTNRKRQANLFDPDGTRIELMEPKTIDGKPAPSSTAPAPSSEYRGGLK
;
A
#
# COMPACT_ATOMS: atom_id res chain seq x y z
N MET A 1 21.92 26.05 -78.80
CA MET A 1 22.73 26.04 -77.55
C MET A 1 21.76 25.98 -76.34
N ARG A 2 21.65 24.79 -75.75
CA ARG A 2 20.82 24.59 -74.54
C ARG A 2 21.76 24.39 -73.34
N SER A 3 21.75 25.32 -72.39
CA SER A 3 22.54 25.29 -71.15
C SER A 3 21.79 24.46 -70.09
N THR A 4 22.41 23.37 -69.63
CA THR A 4 21.92 22.54 -68.54
C THR A 4 22.57 22.98 -67.24
N ILE A 5 21.75 23.59 -66.38
CA ILE A 5 22.13 23.96 -65.01
C ILE A 5 22.01 22.69 -64.12
N LYS A 6 23.16 22.20 -63.60
CA LYS A 6 23.20 21.10 -62.60
C LYS A 6 23.04 21.71 -61.22
N TRP A 7 21.93 21.34 -60.54
CA TRP A 7 21.74 21.62 -59.12
C TRP A 7 22.53 20.62 -58.27
N LEU A 8 23.46 21.12 -57.48
CA LEU A 8 24.20 20.35 -56.50
C LEU A 8 23.41 20.37 -55.17
N ALA A 9 22.80 19.23 -54.81
CA ALA A 9 22.12 19.07 -53.51
C ALA A 9 23.19 18.83 -52.44
N ILE A 10 23.41 19.80 -51.56
CA ILE A 10 24.24 19.63 -50.38
C ILE A 10 23.39 18.97 -49.32
N LEU A 11 23.65 17.69 -49.04
CA LEU A 11 23.09 16.98 -47.88
C LEU A 11 23.80 17.47 -46.61
N LEU A 12 23.15 18.30 -45.82
CA LEU A 12 23.57 18.62 -44.44
C LEU A 12 23.29 17.41 -43.56
N LEU A 13 24.34 16.61 -43.28
CA LEU A 13 24.32 15.60 -42.22
C LEU A 13 24.31 16.32 -40.89
N ILE A 14 23.15 16.42 -40.26
CA ILE A 14 23.00 16.84 -38.85
C ILE A 14 23.48 15.64 -38.02
N PRO A 15 24.55 15.76 -37.21
CA PRO A 15 24.96 14.67 -36.34
C PRO A 15 23.88 14.46 -35.29
N ALA A 16 23.28 13.28 -35.26
CA ALA A 16 22.42 12.86 -34.17
C ALA A 16 23.24 12.91 -32.86
N ARG A 17 23.03 13.90 -32.03
CA ARG A 17 23.54 13.90 -30.65
C ARG A 17 22.85 12.79 -29.91
N TRP A 18 23.48 11.64 -29.82
CA TRP A 18 23.17 10.63 -28.83
C TRP A 18 23.53 11.25 -27.46
N THR A 19 22.56 11.79 -26.77
CA THR A 19 22.71 12.01 -25.34
C THR A 19 22.76 10.64 -24.71
N VAL A 20 23.93 10.20 -24.31
CA VAL A 20 24.11 9.07 -23.37
C VAL A 20 23.56 9.60 -22.05
N GLY A 21 22.25 9.59 -21.90
CA GLY A 21 21.61 9.69 -20.61
C GLY A 21 21.98 8.42 -19.86
N GLY A 22 22.82 8.53 -18.81
CA GLY A 22 23.11 7.41 -17.94
C GLY A 22 21.79 6.82 -17.43
N GLU A 23 21.71 5.48 -17.41
CA GLU A 23 20.53 4.78 -16.87
C GLU A 23 20.21 5.33 -15.47
N VAL A 24 19.00 5.87 -15.31
CA VAL A 24 18.56 6.40 -14.01
C VAL A 24 18.36 5.21 -13.09
N LYS A 25 19.25 5.05 -12.11
CA LYS A 25 19.18 3.97 -11.15
C LYS A 25 17.99 4.16 -10.21
N ARG A 26 17.21 3.11 -10.00
CA ARG A 26 16.09 3.10 -9.04
C ARG A 26 16.61 3.38 -7.62
N PRO A 27 16.09 4.39 -6.91
CA PRO A 27 16.30 4.54 -5.47
C PRO A 27 15.70 3.36 -4.69
N LYS A 28 16.07 3.23 -3.43
CA LYS A 28 15.53 2.17 -2.58
C LYS A 28 14.06 2.39 -2.29
N ILE A 29 13.30 1.30 -2.20
CA ILE A 29 11.95 1.24 -1.62
C ILE A 29 12.06 0.37 -0.39
N LEU A 30 12.05 1.00 0.78
CA LEU A 30 12.47 0.41 2.04
C LEU A 30 11.32 -0.29 2.79
N GLY A 31 10.06 0.04 2.48
CA GLY A 31 8.90 -0.58 3.13
C GLY A 31 7.59 0.13 2.84
N VAL A 32 6.53 -0.37 3.45
CA VAL A 32 5.24 0.31 3.55
C VAL A 32 5.37 1.47 4.53
N ALA A 33 5.05 2.68 4.10
CA ALA A 33 5.03 3.86 4.97
C ALA A 33 3.72 3.95 5.75
N HIS A 34 2.60 3.84 5.03
CA HIS A 34 1.27 3.90 5.59
C HIS A 34 0.21 3.36 4.61
N MET A 35 -0.97 3.13 5.16
CA MET A 35 -2.19 2.99 4.41
C MET A 35 -3.19 4.00 4.94
N ALA A 36 -3.83 4.74 4.04
CA ALA A 36 -4.72 5.82 4.36
C ALA A 36 -6.17 5.46 4.05
N PHE A 37 -7.08 5.80 4.96
CA PHE A 37 -8.50 5.48 4.85
C PHE A 37 -9.38 6.71 5.01
N TYR A 38 -10.46 6.75 4.24
CA TYR A 38 -11.57 7.66 4.50
C TYR A 38 -12.40 7.13 5.67
N VAL A 39 -12.74 8.00 6.61
CA VAL A 39 -13.53 7.67 7.79
C VAL A 39 -14.69 8.64 7.96
N SER A 40 -15.87 8.10 8.27
CA SER A 40 -17.10 8.89 8.44
C SER A 40 -17.19 9.56 9.81
N ASP A 41 -16.61 8.91 10.83
CA ASP A 41 -16.57 9.39 12.23
C ASP A 41 -15.18 9.19 12.81
N LEU A 42 -14.37 10.26 12.75
CA LEU A 42 -12.98 10.21 13.20
C LEU A 42 -12.84 9.83 14.70
N GLN A 43 -13.81 10.21 15.53
CA GLN A 43 -13.73 9.91 16.98
C GLN A 43 -13.97 8.42 17.25
N LYS A 44 -14.96 7.82 16.59
CA LYS A 44 -15.20 6.37 16.70
C LYS A 44 -14.02 5.57 16.14
N THR A 45 -13.48 6.02 15.02
CA THR A 45 -12.32 5.34 14.40
C THR A 45 -11.06 5.49 15.27
N ARG A 46 -10.84 6.66 15.88
CA ARG A 46 -9.79 6.83 16.90
C ARG A 46 -9.94 5.86 18.07
N ALA A 47 -11.16 5.69 18.60
CA ALA A 47 -11.41 4.74 19.68
C ALA A 47 -11.06 3.30 19.26
N PHE A 48 -11.37 2.90 18.02
CA PHE A 48 -10.98 1.61 17.50
C PHE A 48 -9.45 1.43 17.47
N TYR A 49 -8.69 2.36 16.90
CA TYR A 49 -7.25 2.20 16.81
C TYR A 49 -6.52 2.44 18.14
N LYS A 50 -6.98 3.38 18.96
CA LYS A 50 -6.31 3.75 20.21
C LYS A 50 -6.77 2.89 21.38
N ASP A 51 -8.07 2.82 21.61
CA ASP A 51 -8.60 2.18 22.83
C ASP A 51 -8.74 0.66 22.66
N LEU A 52 -9.10 0.19 21.45
CA LEU A 52 -9.23 -1.24 21.17
C LEU A 52 -7.92 -1.88 20.71
N LEU A 53 -7.14 -1.25 19.81
CA LEU A 53 -5.86 -1.81 19.32
C LEU A 53 -4.63 -1.30 20.09
N GLY A 54 -4.75 -0.23 20.87
CA GLY A 54 -3.72 0.29 21.78
C GLY A 54 -2.63 1.11 21.14
N PHE A 55 -2.87 1.65 19.95
CA PHE A 55 -1.95 2.58 19.30
C PHE A 55 -2.07 3.99 19.88
N GLU A 56 -1.11 4.85 19.57
CA GLU A 56 -1.21 6.29 19.85
C GLU A 56 -1.25 7.11 18.56
N GLU A 57 -1.82 8.31 18.70
CA GLU A 57 -1.89 9.34 17.69
C GLU A 57 -0.91 10.46 18.07
N PRO A 58 0.29 10.52 17.44
CA PRO A 58 1.28 11.55 17.77
C PRO A 58 0.88 12.95 17.30
N PHE A 59 0.14 13.05 16.20
CA PHE A 59 -0.28 14.32 15.60
C PHE A 59 -1.49 14.14 14.67
N SER A 60 -2.15 15.27 14.40
CA SER A 60 -3.22 15.40 13.40
C SER A 60 -3.04 16.66 12.57
N LEU A 61 -3.59 16.66 11.36
CA LEU A 61 -3.69 17.86 10.53
C LEU A 61 -5.09 18.46 10.64
N LYS A 62 -5.14 19.77 10.82
CA LYS A 62 -6.38 20.51 10.91
C LYS A 62 -6.91 20.91 9.53
N GLY A 63 -8.22 20.91 9.38
CA GLY A 63 -8.92 21.54 8.27
C GLY A 63 -9.04 23.06 8.45
N LYS A 64 -9.57 23.73 7.43
CA LYS A 64 -9.79 25.20 7.46
C LYS A 64 -10.74 25.65 8.58
N ASN A 65 -11.61 24.78 9.03
CA ASN A 65 -12.57 25.01 10.14
C ASN A 65 -11.98 24.72 11.52
N GLY A 66 -10.67 24.41 11.63
CA GLY A 66 -9.99 24.06 12.89
C GLY A 66 -10.23 22.64 13.38
N ALA A 67 -11.15 21.88 12.80
CA ALA A 67 -11.37 20.47 13.14
C ALA A 67 -10.23 19.58 12.60
N ASP A 68 -10.04 18.40 13.21
CA ASP A 68 -9.09 17.42 12.68
C ASP A 68 -9.59 16.89 11.33
N ARG A 69 -8.73 16.99 10.32
CA ARG A 69 -8.99 16.48 8.97
C ARG A 69 -8.29 15.16 8.73
N ILE A 70 -7.08 15.00 9.23
CA ILE A 70 -6.30 13.77 9.11
C ILE A 70 -5.70 13.44 10.48
N ALA A 71 -5.91 12.23 10.96
CA ALA A 71 -5.24 11.70 12.14
C ALA A 71 -4.20 10.66 11.74
N PHE A 72 -3.04 10.66 12.42
CA PHE A 72 -1.94 9.75 12.16
C PHE A 72 -1.80 8.79 13.34
N ILE A 73 -2.17 7.53 13.13
CA ILE A 73 -2.03 6.47 14.13
C ILE A 73 -0.68 5.81 13.93
N LYS A 74 0.17 5.85 14.95
CA LYS A 74 1.54 5.37 14.86
C LYS A 74 1.64 3.88 15.17
N VAL A 75 2.18 3.10 14.23
CA VAL A 75 2.49 1.67 14.41
C VAL A 75 3.93 1.51 14.88
N ASN A 76 4.88 2.15 14.17
CA ASN A 76 6.29 2.25 14.54
C ASN A 76 6.90 3.55 13.99
N ASP A 77 8.23 3.72 14.05
CA ASP A 77 8.90 4.96 13.65
C ASP A 77 8.83 5.29 12.15
N TYR A 78 8.44 4.32 11.32
CA TYR A 78 8.35 4.46 9.87
C TYR A 78 6.96 4.12 9.31
N GLN A 79 6.05 3.59 10.16
CA GLN A 79 4.77 3.09 9.68
C GLN A 79 3.60 3.71 10.44
N TYR A 80 2.61 4.18 9.69
CA TYR A 80 1.42 4.86 10.20
C TYR A 80 0.14 4.32 9.55
N ILE A 81 -0.99 4.56 10.20
CA ILE A 81 -2.32 4.44 9.61
C ILE A 81 -2.87 5.87 9.56
N GLU A 82 -3.27 6.33 8.37
CA GLU A 82 -3.80 7.67 8.21
C GLU A 82 -5.32 7.64 8.07
N LEU A 83 -6.00 8.45 8.86
CA LEU A 83 -7.46 8.52 8.93
C LEU A 83 -7.91 9.87 8.40
N PHE A 84 -8.54 9.88 7.22
CA PHE A 84 -9.07 11.07 6.56
C PHE A 84 -10.54 11.25 6.93
N ALA A 85 -10.87 12.30 7.68
CA ALA A 85 -12.25 12.65 8.06
C ALA A 85 -13.02 13.22 6.85
N GLU A 86 -13.17 12.39 5.82
CA GLU A 86 -13.84 12.72 4.55
C GLU A 86 -14.70 11.52 4.11
N PRO A 87 -15.77 11.75 3.34
CA PRO A 87 -16.54 10.67 2.74
C PRO A 87 -15.69 9.76 1.83
N ALA A 88 -16.00 8.47 1.84
CA ALA A 88 -15.41 7.50 0.91
C ALA A 88 -15.56 7.93 -0.56
N LYS A 89 -14.57 7.58 -1.39
CA LYS A 89 -14.52 7.96 -2.81
C LYS A 89 -14.46 6.72 -3.72
N GLN A 90 -13.82 6.84 -4.88
CA GLN A 90 -13.79 5.82 -5.93
C GLN A 90 -13.30 4.43 -5.50
N ASP A 91 -12.47 4.35 -4.47
CA ASP A 91 -11.89 3.10 -3.97
C ASP A 91 -12.53 2.63 -2.65
N GLY A 92 -13.77 3.06 -2.38
CA GLY A 92 -14.42 2.84 -1.09
C GLY A 92 -13.66 3.59 0.00
N GLN A 93 -13.34 2.91 1.10
CA GLN A 93 -12.62 3.49 2.22
C GLN A 93 -11.12 3.72 1.94
N LEU A 94 -10.53 3.10 0.92
CA LEU A 94 -9.12 3.33 0.60
C LEU A 94 -8.91 4.73 0.02
N ASN A 95 -8.07 5.52 0.68
CA ASN A 95 -7.58 6.79 0.16
C ASN A 95 -6.30 6.56 -0.68
N HIS A 96 -5.26 5.95 -0.08
CA HIS A 96 -4.03 5.58 -0.77
C HIS A 96 -3.22 4.54 0.03
N ILE A 97 -2.28 3.92 -0.66
CA ILE A 97 -1.18 3.16 -0.07
C ILE A 97 0.11 3.95 -0.25
N ALA A 98 1.06 3.83 0.66
CA ALA A 98 2.32 4.56 0.59
C ALA A 98 3.53 3.67 0.83
N PHE A 99 4.56 3.87 0.00
CA PHE A 99 5.87 3.25 0.16
C PHE A 99 6.92 4.32 0.42
N TYR A 100 7.86 4.06 1.35
CA TYR A 100 8.90 5.03 1.63
C TYR A 100 10.21 4.69 0.89
N THR A 101 10.85 5.75 0.42
CA THR A 101 12.10 5.71 -0.36
C THR A 101 13.19 6.51 0.33
N ASP A 102 14.42 6.28 -0.05
CA ASP A 102 15.58 7.07 0.39
C ASP A 102 15.79 8.36 -0.44
N ASP A 103 15.13 8.52 -1.61
CA ASP A 103 15.21 9.73 -2.44
C ASP A 103 13.96 9.85 -3.34
N ALA A 104 13.00 10.65 -2.92
CA ALA A 104 11.74 10.82 -3.64
C ALA A 104 11.91 11.55 -4.98
N ARG A 105 12.90 12.47 -5.08
CA ARG A 105 13.15 13.20 -6.33
C ARG A 105 13.73 12.30 -7.40
N LYS A 106 14.76 11.53 -7.07
CA LYS A 106 15.32 10.54 -7.99
C LYS A 106 14.34 9.42 -8.31
N MET A 107 13.50 9.01 -7.35
CA MET A 107 12.45 8.02 -7.61
C MET A 107 11.43 8.56 -8.63
N ARG A 108 11.06 9.84 -8.53
CA ARG A 108 10.20 10.48 -9.52
C ARG A 108 10.85 10.49 -10.93
N GLU A 109 12.15 10.85 -11.02
CA GLU A 109 12.91 10.84 -12.29
C GLU A 109 12.98 9.43 -12.86
N TYR A 110 13.27 8.44 -12.03
CA TYR A 110 13.31 7.03 -12.41
C TYR A 110 11.95 6.55 -12.96
N LEU A 111 10.86 6.81 -12.25
CA LEU A 111 9.51 6.42 -12.68
C LEU A 111 9.10 7.12 -13.97
N SER A 112 9.44 8.40 -14.13
CA SER A 112 9.22 9.16 -15.38
C SER A 112 9.99 8.53 -16.54
N SER A 113 11.25 8.14 -16.34
CA SER A 113 12.07 7.47 -17.36
C SER A 113 11.53 6.09 -17.74
N GLY A 114 10.88 5.40 -16.81
CA GLY A 114 10.16 4.13 -17.01
C GLY A 114 8.76 4.28 -17.63
N GLY A 115 8.37 5.50 -18.00
CA GLY A 115 7.08 5.77 -18.66
C GLY A 115 5.89 5.83 -17.70
N VAL A 116 6.12 5.92 -16.39
CA VAL A 116 5.05 6.13 -15.40
C VAL A 116 4.67 7.61 -15.36
N ALA A 117 3.37 7.90 -15.41
CA ALA A 117 2.87 9.26 -15.23
C ALA A 117 3.15 9.73 -13.78
N VAL A 118 3.98 10.77 -13.66
CA VAL A 118 4.36 11.39 -12.38
C VAL A 118 4.04 12.88 -12.40
N PRO A 119 3.81 13.54 -11.24
CA PRO A 119 3.64 14.99 -11.20
C PRO A 119 4.94 15.71 -11.57
N ASP A 120 4.85 17.00 -11.94
CA ASP A 120 6.01 17.80 -12.35
C ASP A 120 7.03 17.98 -11.23
N THR A 121 6.60 18.01 -9.99
CA THR A 121 7.44 18.26 -8.81
C THR A 121 7.13 17.28 -7.68
N VAL A 122 8.13 17.08 -6.81
CA VAL A 122 7.95 16.45 -5.50
C VAL A 122 7.53 17.51 -4.50
N GLY A 123 6.40 17.34 -3.85
CA GLY A 123 5.89 18.27 -2.83
C GLY A 123 6.57 18.06 -1.47
N LYS A 124 6.52 19.09 -0.61
CA LYS A 124 6.75 18.93 0.83
C LYS A 124 5.40 18.99 1.54
N GLY A 125 4.98 17.85 2.10
CA GLY A 125 3.72 17.73 2.82
C GLY A 125 3.69 18.60 4.10
N GLN A 126 2.50 18.78 4.67
CA GLN A 126 2.34 19.56 5.92
C GLN A 126 3.08 18.92 7.11
N THR A 127 3.31 17.60 7.09
CA THR A 127 4.13 16.90 8.08
C THR A 127 5.63 17.12 7.90
N GLY A 128 6.06 17.79 6.82
CA GLY A 128 7.45 18.10 6.52
C GLY A 128 8.17 17.05 5.68
N ASN A 129 7.54 15.93 5.34
CA ASN A 129 8.12 14.91 4.48
C ASN A 129 7.96 15.28 3.00
N PHE A 130 8.88 14.82 2.14
CA PHE A 130 8.71 14.91 0.69
C PHE A 130 7.82 13.78 0.20
N ASN A 131 6.87 14.11 -0.68
CA ASN A 131 5.98 13.11 -1.25
C ASN A 131 5.42 13.50 -2.62
N TYR A 132 4.91 12.53 -3.33
CA TYR A 132 4.06 12.67 -4.50
C TYR A 132 3.25 11.38 -4.71
N THR A 133 2.23 11.44 -5.54
CA THR A 133 1.38 10.29 -5.85
C THR A 133 1.44 9.92 -7.32
N ILE A 134 1.30 8.62 -7.58
CA ILE A 134 1.05 8.05 -8.90
C ILE A 134 -0.25 7.25 -8.87
N LYS A 135 -0.72 6.82 -10.03
CA LYS A 135 -1.82 5.85 -10.14
C LYS A 135 -1.29 4.51 -10.58
N ASP A 136 -1.76 3.46 -9.91
CA ASP A 136 -1.54 2.11 -10.40
C ASP A 136 -2.53 1.77 -11.55
N PRO A 137 -2.39 0.62 -12.22
CA PRO A 137 -3.24 0.25 -13.35
C PRO A 137 -4.73 0.11 -13.02
N ASP A 138 -5.10 -0.17 -11.78
CA ASP A 138 -6.48 -0.28 -11.30
C ASP A 138 -7.03 1.04 -10.73
N GLY A 139 -6.22 2.12 -10.79
CA GLY A 139 -6.56 3.47 -10.38
C GLY A 139 -6.32 3.77 -8.91
N HIS A 140 -5.74 2.85 -8.14
CA HIS A 140 -5.36 3.13 -6.75
C HIS A 140 -4.34 4.26 -6.70
N THR A 141 -4.44 5.10 -5.68
CA THR A 141 -3.42 6.10 -5.41
C THR A 141 -2.26 5.43 -4.67
N VAL A 142 -1.07 5.55 -5.23
CA VAL A 142 0.18 5.09 -4.61
C VAL A 142 1.04 6.31 -4.30
N GLU A 143 1.31 6.54 -3.03
CA GLU A 143 2.19 7.62 -2.58
C GLU A 143 3.63 7.11 -2.45
N ILE A 144 4.56 7.92 -2.91
CA ILE A 144 6.00 7.75 -2.65
C ILE A 144 6.40 8.83 -1.66
N VAL A 145 6.91 8.42 -0.49
CA VAL A 145 7.27 9.32 0.60
C VAL A 145 8.75 9.17 0.98
N GLU A 146 9.41 10.30 1.24
CA GLU A 146 10.76 10.39 1.80
C GLU A 146 10.68 11.11 3.14
N TYR A 147 11.04 10.40 4.21
CA TYR A 147 11.05 10.96 5.55
C TYR A 147 12.20 11.96 5.72
N GLN A 148 11.86 13.15 6.22
CA GLN A 148 12.82 14.24 6.39
C GLN A 148 13.24 14.40 7.85
N PRO A 149 14.51 14.78 8.13
CA PRO A 149 15.01 14.93 9.50
C PRO A 149 14.27 15.98 10.33
N ASP A 150 13.69 16.99 9.68
CA ASP A 150 12.95 18.09 10.30
C ASP A 150 11.43 17.88 10.34
N SER A 151 10.95 16.71 9.86
CA SER A 151 9.53 16.36 9.78
C SER A 151 8.91 16.08 11.15
N TRP A 152 7.57 16.09 11.18
CA TRP A 152 6.82 15.66 12.39
C TRP A 152 7.10 14.20 12.71
N THR A 153 7.19 13.34 11.69
CA THR A 153 7.54 11.93 11.83
C THR A 153 8.88 11.75 12.56
N ALA A 154 9.91 12.53 12.17
CA ALA A 154 11.22 12.46 12.81
C ALA A 154 11.20 12.94 14.27
N ARG A 155 10.40 13.95 14.60
CA ARG A 155 10.23 14.44 15.98
C ARG A 155 9.58 13.42 16.92
N GLU A 156 8.75 12.54 16.38
CA GLU A 156 8.07 11.49 17.13
C GLU A 156 8.83 10.15 17.15
N LYS A 157 10.03 10.11 16.58
CA LYS A 157 10.87 8.90 16.59
C LYS A 157 11.18 8.46 18.03
N GLY A 158 11.00 7.15 18.30
CA GLY A 158 11.18 6.56 19.62
C GLY A 158 10.06 6.86 20.63
N LYS A 159 8.99 7.57 20.25
CA LYS A 159 7.90 7.98 21.14
C LYS A 159 6.56 7.39 20.67
N ARG A 160 5.54 7.51 21.53
CA ARG A 160 4.15 7.15 21.17
C ARG A 160 3.97 5.71 20.67
N MET A 161 4.71 4.79 21.26
CA MET A 161 4.67 3.36 20.95
C MET A 161 4.47 2.54 22.24
N PRO A 162 3.26 2.55 22.84
CA PRO A 162 2.97 1.82 24.08
C PRO A 162 3.31 0.33 23.92
N GLU A 163 3.82 -0.27 24.99
CA GLU A 163 4.11 -1.73 24.99
C GLU A 163 2.85 -2.56 24.79
N GLY A 164 1.71 -2.08 25.29
CA GLY A 164 0.42 -2.76 25.15
C GLY A 164 -0.24 -2.63 23.78
N ARG A 165 0.37 -1.99 22.77
CA ARG A 165 -0.20 -1.97 21.41
C ARG A 165 -0.18 -3.35 20.78
N ILE A 166 -1.19 -3.65 19.99
CA ILE A 166 -1.42 -5.02 19.49
C ILE A 166 -0.36 -5.49 18.50
N SER A 167 0.31 -4.58 17.82
CA SER A 167 1.33 -4.86 16.80
C SER A 167 2.40 -3.78 16.78
N THR A 168 3.58 -4.13 16.28
CA THR A 168 4.69 -3.21 16.07
C THR A 168 5.04 -3.03 14.58
N HIS A 169 4.29 -3.68 13.68
CA HIS A 169 4.68 -3.74 12.28
C HIS A 169 3.49 -3.92 11.33
N ILE A 170 3.44 -3.10 10.27
CA ILE A 170 2.57 -3.31 9.12
C ILE A 170 3.29 -4.28 8.18
N ALA A 171 2.81 -5.52 8.12
CA ALA A 171 3.42 -6.54 7.27
C ALA A 171 3.12 -6.34 5.79
N HIS A 172 1.86 -5.97 5.49
CA HIS A 172 1.44 -5.71 4.12
C HIS A 172 0.23 -4.77 4.02
N VAL A 173 0.06 -4.28 2.84
CA VAL A 173 -1.17 -3.63 2.37
C VAL A 173 -1.76 -4.47 1.23
N GLY A 174 -3.05 -4.73 1.28
CA GLY A 174 -3.76 -5.50 0.27
C GLY A 174 -4.66 -4.61 -0.58
N VAL A 175 -4.55 -4.73 -1.90
CA VAL A 175 -5.35 -3.97 -2.86
C VAL A 175 -6.04 -4.87 -3.88
N LEU A 176 -7.21 -4.44 -4.33
CA LEU A 176 -7.98 -5.14 -5.36
C LEU A 176 -7.33 -4.94 -6.74
N VAL A 177 -7.19 -6.01 -7.49
CA VAL A 177 -6.59 -6.00 -8.83
C VAL A 177 -7.52 -6.63 -9.85
N GLY A 178 -7.87 -5.90 -10.88
CA GLY A 178 -8.72 -6.37 -11.99
C GLY A 178 -7.93 -7.07 -13.11
N SER A 179 -6.63 -6.79 -13.21
CA SER A 179 -5.76 -7.43 -14.20
C SER A 179 -4.34 -7.57 -13.65
N LEU A 180 -3.85 -8.82 -13.56
CA LEU A 180 -2.54 -9.11 -12.98
C LEU A 180 -1.37 -8.53 -13.81
N GLU A 181 -1.39 -8.68 -15.13
CA GLU A 181 -0.25 -8.30 -15.97
C GLU A 181 0.11 -6.81 -15.93
N PRO A 182 -0.83 -5.85 -16.03
CA PRO A 182 -0.50 -4.44 -15.84
C PRO A 182 0.07 -4.13 -14.46
N SER A 183 -0.47 -4.75 -13.39
CA SER A 183 0.03 -4.58 -12.03
C SER A 183 1.44 -5.15 -11.88
N MET A 184 1.73 -6.32 -12.47
CA MET A 184 3.08 -6.89 -12.50
C MET A 184 4.06 -5.99 -13.25
N LYS A 185 3.65 -5.37 -14.36
CA LYS A 185 4.50 -4.41 -15.08
C LYS A 185 4.88 -3.21 -14.20
N LEU A 186 3.96 -2.66 -13.43
CA LEU A 186 4.28 -1.55 -12.53
C LEU A 186 5.10 -2.02 -11.33
N TYR A 187 4.58 -2.98 -10.56
CA TYR A 187 5.17 -3.32 -9.27
C TYR A 187 6.43 -4.18 -9.41
N ARG A 188 6.44 -5.19 -10.30
CA ARG A 188 7.61 -6.05 -10.51
C ARG A 188 8.64 -5.41 -11.43
N ASP A 189 8.24 -5.03 -12.66
CA ASP A 189 9.21 -4.70 -13.71
C ASP A 189 9.75 -3.28 -13.55
N ILE A 190 8.94 -2.32 -13.08
CA ILE A 190 9.35 -0.93 -12.88
C ILE A 190 9.81 -0.71 -11.43
N LEU A 191 8.95 -0.95 -10.44
CA LEU A 191 9.29 -0.69 -9.03
C LEU A 191 10.24 -1.74 -8.43
N GLY A 192 10.42 -2.90 -9.06
CA GLY A 192 11.37 -3.93 -8.65
C GLY A 192 10.89 -4.82 -7.50
N PHE A 193 9.59 -4.87 -7.24
CA PHE A 193 9.05 -5.75 -6.20
C PHE A 193 9.24 -7.22 -6.56
N GLY A 194 9.65 -8.03 -5.59
CA GLY A 194 9.85 -9.45 -5.77
C GLY A 194 8.60 -10.28 -5.47
N GLU A 195 8.08 -10.99 -6.45
CA GLU A 195 7.03 -11.98 -6.17
C GLU A 195 7.60 -13.13 -5.33
N PHE A 196 6.91 -13.50 -4.23
CA PHE A 196 7.38 -14.57 -3.37
C PHE A 196 6.33 -15.63 -3.02
N TRP A 197 5.03 -15.38 -3.30
CA TRP A 197 3.96 -16.33 -3.06
C TRP A 197 2.73 -16.02 -3.90
N ARG A 198 2.05 -17.09 -4.35
CA ARG A 198 0.75 -17.05 -5.01
C ARG A 198 -0.25 -17.93 -4.26
N GLY A 199 -1.46 -17.46 -4.09
CA GLY A 199 -2.53 -18.17 -3.40
C GLY A 199 -3.74 -18.42 -4.26
N SER A 200 -4.37 -19.56 -4.05
CA SER A 200 -5.68 -19.93 -4.61
C SER A 200 -6.51 -20.63 -3.54
N SER A 201 -7.69 -20.11 -3.24
CA SER A 201 -8.63 -20.72 -2.30
C SER A 201 -9.31 -21.96 -2.89
N SER A 202 -9.48 -21.99 -4.20
CA SER A 202 -10.17 -23.07 -4.92
C SER A 202 -9.23 -24.06 -5.60
N GLY A 203 -7.94 -23.73 -5.75
CA GLY A 203 -6.98 -24.46 -6.57
C GLY A 203 -7.18 -24.29 -8.09
N ARG A 204 -8.20 -23.55 -8.54
CA ARG A 204 -8.57 -23.41 -9.96
C ARG A 204 -8.18 -22.06 -10.56
N VAL A 205 -8.17 -21.00 -9.76
CA VAL A 205 -7.84 -19.64 -10.17
C VAL A 205 -7.05 -18.96 -9.05
N LEU A 206 -6.12 -18.10 -9.40
CA LEU A 206 -5.41 -17.29 -8.41
C LEU A 206 -6.33 -16.26 -7.76
N ASP A 207 -6.21 -16.17 -6.44
CA ASP A 207 -6.88 -15.15 -5.65
C ASP A 207 -5.88 -14.08 -5.16
N TRP A 208 -4.61 -14.46 -4.94
CA TRP A 208 -3.58 -13.57 -4.36
C TRP A 208 -2.23 -13.73 -5.03
N VAL A 209 -1.50 -12.59 -5.16
CA VAL A 209 -0.08 -12.57 -5.48
C VAL A 209 0.61 -11.62 -4.49
N ASN A 210 1.62 -12.10 -3.78
CA ASN A 210 2.34 -11.32 -2.77
C ASN A 210 3.68 -10.84 -3.33
N MET A 211 3.88 -9.51 -3.28
CA MET A 211 4.97 -8.79 -3.89
C MET A 211 5.78 -8.06 -2.82
N ARG A 212 6.97 -8.58 -2.47
CA ARG A 212 7.85 -7.95 -1.47
C ARG A 212 8.47 -6.68 -2.01
N VAL A 213 8.54 -5.62 -1.20
CA VAL A 213 9.30 -4.41 -1.55
C VAL A 213 10.78 -4.77 -1.78
N PRO A 214 11.47 -4.12 -2.74
CA PRO A 214 12.78 -4.59 -3.17
C PRO A 214 13.91 -4.42 -2.13
N ASP A 215 13.77 -3.49 -1.21
CA ASP A 215 14.83 -3.14 -0.25
C ASP A 215 14.35 -3.25 1.22
N GLY A 216 13.30 -4.05 1.48
CA GLY A 216 12.72 -4.26 2.80
C GLY A 216 11.97 -5.58 2.92
N GLU A 217 11.26 -5.76 4.04
CA GLU A 217 10.55 -7.00 4.36
C GLU A 217 9.03 -6.94 4.11
N ASP A 218 8.48 -5.73 4.03
CA ASP A 218 7.05 -5.50 3.82
C ASP A 218 6.63 -5.91 2.41
N TYR A 219 5.33 -6.14 2.21
CA TYR A 219 4.85 -6.51 0.90
C TYR A 219 3.50 -5.91 0.53
N LEU A 220 3.23 -5.91 -0.75
CA LEU A 220 1.94 -5.63 -1.36
C LEU A 220 1.24 -6.95 -1.67
N GLU A 221 0.01 -7.11 -1.21
CA GLU A 221 -0.86 -8.22 -1.59
C GLU A 221 -1.81 -7.79 -2.71
N LEU A 222 -1.63 -8.35 -3.90
CA LEU A 222 -2.53 -8.16 -5.02
C LEU A 222 -3.69 -9.17 -4.91
N MET A 223 -4.90 -8.69 -4.65
CA MET A 223 -6.11 -9.51 -4.56
C MET A 223 -6.83 -9.51 -5.91
N LEU A 224 -6.85 -10.65 -6.58
CA LEU A 224 -7.25 -10.77 -7.97
C LEU A 224 -8.76 -10.96 -8.14
N TYR A 225 -9.36 -10.16 -8.97
CA TYR A 225 -10.76 -10.22 -9.36
C TYR A 225 -10.88 -10.30 -10.89
N SER A 226 -11.73 -11.16 -11.40
CA SER A 226 -12.05 -11.18 -12.84
C SER A 226 -12.77 -9.90 -13.30
N LYS A 227 -13.43 -9.22 -12.36
CA LYS A 227 -14.04 -7.89 -12.50
C LYS A 227 -14.03 -7.22 -11.15
N LEU A 228 -13.44 -6.03 -11.08
CA LEU A 228 -13.43 -5.26 -9.84
C LEU A 228 -14.86 -4.98 -9.35
N PRO A 229 -15.14 -5.15 -8.06
CA PRO A 229 -16.38 -4.71 -7.47
C PRO A 229 -16.58 -3.21 -7.69
N PRO A 230 -17.82 -2.72 -7.82
CA PRO A 230 -18.05 -1.28 -7.84
C PRO A 230 -17.60 -0.65 -6.50
N PRO A 231 -17.26 0.64 -6.48
CA PRO A 231 -16.60 1.30 -5.33
C PRO A 231 -17.31 1.08 -3.99
N GLU A 232 -18.64 1.18 -3.98
CA GLU A 232 -19.46 1.00 -2.78
C GLU A 232 -19.46 -0.45 -2.23
N LYS A 233 -18.98 -1.43 -3.00
CA LYS A 233 -18.82 -2.83 -2.60
C LYS A 233 -17.37 -3.22 -2.32
N ARG A 234 -16.43 -2.30 -2.44
CA ARG A 234 -15.02 -2.56 -2.12
C ARG A 234 -14.77 -2.63 -0.62
N GLY A 235 -15.43 -1.77 0.16
CA GLY A 235 -15.46 -1.80 1.62
C GLY A 235 -14.14 -2.25 2.26
N GLY A 236 -14.21 -3.24 3.14
CA GLY A 236 -13.05 -3.85 3.79
C GLY A 236 -12.25 -4.83 2.95
N LYS A 237 -12.38 -4.82 1.62
CA LYS A 237 -11.58 -5.70 0.75
C LYS A 237 -10.15 -5.18 0.61
N ASN A 238 -9.96 -3.88 0.30
CA ASN A 238 -8.66 -3.24 0.50
C ASN A 238 -8.34 -3.27 2.00
N HIS A 239 -7.14 -3.67 2.41
CA HIS A 239 -6.87 -3.90 3.83
C HIS A 239 -5.42 -3.65 4.23
N LEU A 240 -5.27 -3.45 5.53
CA LEU A 240 -3.99 -3.37 6.21
C LEU A 240 -3.76 -4.63 7.03
N CYS A 241 -2.57 -5.21 6.96
CA CYS A 241 -2.18 -6.33 7.80
C CYS A 241 -1.15 -5.90 8.86
N LEU A 242 -1.51 -6.12 10.10
CA LEU A 242 -0.66 -5.95 11.27
C LEU A 242 -0.03 -7.29 11.65
N MET A 243 1.28 -7.36 11.66
CA MET A 243 1.99 -8.56 12.12
C MET A 243 1.92 -8.65 13.64
N VAL A 244 1.51 -9.81 14.14
CA VAL A 244 1.50 -10.13 15.57
C VAL A 244 2.26 -11.43 15.82
N PRO A 245 3.03 -11.55 16.92
CA PRO A 245 3.76 -12.77 17.22
C PRO A 245 2.87 -14.00 17.40
N ASP A 246 1.64 -13.80 17.91
CA ASP A 246 0.67 -14.84 18.26
C ASP A 246 -0.74 -14.24 18.15
N VAL A 247 -1.52 -14.70 17.18
CA VAL A 247 -2.87 -14.16 16.90
C VAL A 247 -3.85 -14.48 18.02
N GLU A 248 -3.74 -15.65 18.65
CA GLU A 248 -4.65 -16.04 19.75
C GLU A 248 -4.44 -15.14 20.96
N LYS A 249 -3.19 -14.87 21.33
CA LYS A 249 -2.86 -13.91 22.39
C LYS A 249 -3.27 -12.49 22.05
N ALA A 250 -3.08 -12.06 20.80
CA ALA A 250 -3.51 -10.75 20.34
C ALA A 250 -5.03 -10.59 20.48
N VAL A 251 -5.81 -11.58 20.03
CA VAL A 251 -7.28 -11.59 20.18
C VAL A 251 -7.70 -11.62 21.64
N ALA A 252 -7.03 -12.43 22.48
CA ALA A 252 -7.31 -12.44 23.94
C ALA A 252 -7.03 -11.08 24.58
N THR A 253 -5.93 -10.41 24.20
CA THR A 253 -5.62 -9.06 24.66
C THR A 253 -6.69 -8.06 24.24
N ILE A 254 -7.15 -8.08 22.99
CA ILE A 254 -8.22 -7.21 22.49
C ILE A 254 -9.53 -7.48 23.28
N ASN A 255 -9.87 -8.76 23.48
CA ASN A 255 -11.10 -9.16 24.18
C ASN A 255 -11.11 -8.71 25.67
N ALA A 256 -9.93 -8.57 26.30
CA ALA A 256 -9.80 -8.12 27.68
C ALA A 256 -9.89 -6.58 27.84
N ARG A 257 -9.84 -5.80 26.75
CA ARG A 257 -9.87 -4.34 26.83
C ARG A 257 -11.28 -3.80 27.12
N PRO A 258 -11.42 -2.72 27.90
CA PRO A 258 -12.72 -2.09 28.13
C PRO A 258 -13.45 -1.70 26.84
N ALA A 259 -12.73 -1.21 25.83
CA ALA A 259 -13.27 -0.81 24.53
C ALA A 259 -13.87 -1.99 23.72
N ARG A 260 -13.61 -3.24 24.11
CA ARG A 260 -14.21 -4.42 23.48
C ARG A 260 -15.74 -4.42 23.55
N LYS A 261 -16.32 -3.78 24.56
CA LYS A 261 -17.78 -3.67 24.72
C LYS A 261 -18.45 -2.94 23.57
N GLU A 262 -17.74 -1.97 22.98
CA GLU A 262 -18.22 -1.18 21.84
C GLU A 262 -17.98 -1.91 20.49
N TYR A 263 -17.08 -2.88 20.46
CA TYR A 263 -16.79 -3.68 19.30
C TYR A 263 -17.53 -5.01 19.34
N VAL A 264 -18.74 -5.05 18.79
CA VAL A 264 -19.65 -6.20 18.91
C VAL A 264 -19.37 -7.33 17.89
N LYS A 265 -18.57 -7.07 16.85
CA LYS A 265 -18.27 -8.10 15.84
C LYS A 265 -17.42 -9.22 16.45
N PRO A 266 -17.67 -10.51 16.10
CA PRO A 266 -16.81 -11.60 16.50
C PRO A 266 -15.40 -11.44 15.90
N ILE A 267 -14.37 -11.88 16.63
CA ILE A 267 -12.99 -11.91 16.17
C ILE A 267 -12.61 -13.40 16.10
N GLU A 268 -12.68 -13.95 14.91
CA GLU A 268 -12.42 -15.38 14.67
C GLU A 268 -10.96 -15.58 14.27
N VAL A 269 -10.28 -16.48 14.98
CA VAL A 269 -8.95 -16.94 14.61
C VAL A 269 -9.09 -18.06 13.60
N ARG A 270 -8.38 -17.96 12.49
CA ARG A 270 -8.40 -18.94 11.41
C ARG A 270 -7.00 -19.15 10.82
N VAL A 271 -6.84 -20.22 10.07
CA VAL A 271 -5.65 -20.45 9.24
C VAL A 271 -5.98 -20.03 7.80
N GLY A 272 -5.19 -19.12 7.28
CA GLY A 272 -5.33 -18.64 5.89
C GLY A 272 -4.82 -19.66 4.86
N THR A 273 -5.08 -19.38 3.59
CA THR A 273 -4.55 -20.18 2.46
C THR A 273 -3.01 -20.19 2.46
N ASN A 274 -2.38 -19.14 2.97
CA ASN A 274 -0.93 -19.03 3.19
C ASN A 274 -0.44 -19.86 4.41
N ARG A 275 -1.31 -20.65 5.05
CA ARG A 275 -1.05 -21.50 6.22
C ARG A 275 -0.63 -20.73 7.48
N LYS A 276 -0.80 -19.42 7.50
CA LYS A 276 -0.58 -18.59 8.69
C LYS A 276 -1.85 -18.43 9.49
N ARG A 277 -1.72 -18.32 10.82
CA ARG A 277 -2.84 -17.98 11.69
C ARG A 277 -3.17 -16.50 11.52
N GLN A 278 -4.46 -16.19 11.41
CA GLN A 278 -4.97 -14.86 11.08
C GLN A 278 -6.25 -14.58 11.86
N ALA A 279 -6.55 -13.29 12.06
CA ALA A 279 -7.86 -12.81 12.47
C ALA A 279 -8.18 -11.48 11.76
N ASN A 280 -9.44 -11.23 11.47
CA ASN A 280 -9.89 -9.98 10.87
C ASN A 280 -10.68 -9.15 11.86
N LEU A 281 -10.37 -7.87 11.93
CA LEU A 281 -11.18 -6.84 12.58
C LEU A 281 -11.66 -5.85 11.51
N PHE A 282 -12.69 -5.11 11.85
CA PHE A 282 -13.26 -4.10 10.96
C PHE A 282 -13.46 -2.82 11.75
N ASP A 283 -12.91 -1.73 11.29
CA ASP A 283 -13.14 -0.43 11.91
C ASP A 283 -14.63 0.00 11.77
N PRO A 284 -15.04 1.15 12.34
CA PRO A 284 -16.43 1.60 12.26
C PRO A 284 -16.98 1.76 10.83
N ASP A 285 -16.12 2.07 9.87
CA ASP A 285 -16.49 2.21 8.45
C ASP A 285 -16.40 0.89 7.66
N GLY A 286 -16.02 -0.20 8.34
CA GLY A 286 -15.88 -1.53 7.72
C GLY A 286 -14.55 -1.77 7.06
N THR A 287 -13.55 -0.92 7.26
CA THR A 287 -12.17 -1.16 6.81
C THR A 287 -11.60 -2.37 7.52
N ARG A 288 -11.04 -3.31 6.76
CA ARG A 288 -10.46 -4.54 7.31
C ARG A 288 -9.05 -4.30 7.83
N ILE A 289 -8.83 -4.68 9.07
CA ILE A 289 -7.52 -4.80 9.70
C ILE A 289 -7.27 -6.28 9.94
N GLU A 290 -6.30 -6.84 9.24
CA GLU A 290 -5.88 -8.21 9.42
C GLU A 290 -4.80 -8.30 10.49
N LEU A 291 -4.92 -9.26 11.40
CA LEU A 291 -3.84 -9.69 12.28
C LEU A 291 -3.27 -10.99 11.71
N MET A 292 -1.95 -11.10 11.58
CA MET A 292 -1.33 -12.30 11.01
C MET A 292 -0.02 -12.63 11.70
N GLU A 293 0.22 -13.93 11.93
CA GLU A 293 1.50 -14.44 12.41
C GLU A 293 2.56 -14.42 11.30
N PRO A 294 3.86 -14.23 11.66
CA PRO A 294 4.94 -14.22 10.67
C PRO A 294 5.19 -15.62 10.07
N LYS A 295 4.95 -16.66 10.84
CA LYS A 295 5.23 -18.06 10.48
C LYS A 295 3.95 -18.84 10.15
N THR A 296 4.07 -19.84 9.32
CA THR A 296 3.02 -20.86 9.10
C THR A 296 2.84 -21.73 10.35
N ILE A 297 1.68 -22.36 10.48
CA ILE A 297 1.34 -23.19 11.66
C ILE A 297 2.26 -24.39 11.86
N ASP A 298 2.96 -24.84 10.82
CA ASP A 298 3.89 -25.98 10.85
C ASP A 298 5.35 -25.58 10.57
N GLY A 299 5.63 -24.27 10.47
CA GLY A 299 6.96 -23.74 10.21
C GLY A 299 7.50 -23.98 8.79
N LYS A 300 6.74 -24.63 7.90
CA LYS A 300 7.13 -24.85 6.51
C LYS A 300 6.58 -23.75 5.61
N PRO A 301 7.30 -23.31 4.58
CA PRO A 301 6.77 -22.36 3.62
C PRO A 301 5.44 -22.84 3.01
N ALA A 302 4.47 -21.95 2.91
CA ALA A 302 3.22 -22.27 2.21
C ALA A 302 3.52 -22.50 0.72
N PRO A 303 2.99 -23.59 0.11
CA PRO A 303 3.21 -23.82 -1.31
C PRO A 303 2.55 -22.72 -2.15
N SER A 304 3.25 -22.25 -3.17
CA SER A 304 2.69 -21.34 -4.16
C SER A 304 1.74 -22.09 -5.10
N SER A 305 0.62 -21.45 -5.42
CA SER A 305 -0.34 -21.99 -6.40
C SER A 305 0.18 -21.81 -7.82
N THR A 306 -0.09 -22.81 -8.67
CA THR A 306 0.14 -22.75 -10.12
C THR A 306 -1.14 -22.45 -10.91
N ALA A 307 -2.24 -22.16 -10.22
CA ALA A 307 -3.50 -21.82 -10.87
C ALA A 307 -3.34 -20.57 -11.76
N PRO A 308 -4.09 -20.47 -12.88
CA PRO A 308 -4.04 -19.29 -13.74
C PRO A 308 -4.65 -18.05 -13.06
N ALA A 309 -4.26 -16.88 -13.53
CA ALA A 309 -4.91 -15.63 -13.13
C ALA A 309 -6.40 -15.63 -13.58
N PRO A 310 -7.28 -14.90 -12.87
CA PRO A 310 -8.66 -14.74 -13.29
C PRO A 310 -8.75 -14.17 -14.72
N SER A 311 -9.70 -14.67 -15.51
CA SER A 311 -10.01 -14.15 -16.84
C SER A 311 -11.49 -13.77 -16.93
N SER A 312 -11.86 -13.00 -17.97
CA SER A 312 -13.26 -12.65 -18.23
C SER A 312 -14.16 -13.87 -18.45
N GLU A 313 -13.57 -14.98 -18.88
CA GLU A 313 -14.27 -16.25 -19.10
C GLU A 313 -14.44 -17.06 -17.82
N TYR A 314 -13.59 -16.84 -16.81
CA TYR A 314 -13.62 -17.56 -15.55
C TYR A 314 -14.22 -16.70 -14.44
N ARG A 315 -15.51 -16.92 -14.14
CA ARG A 315 -16.27 -16.15 -13.12
C ARG A 315 -16.12 -16.66 -11.68
N GLY A 316 -15.05 -17.34 -11.35
CA GLY A 316 -14.78 -17.87 -10.01
C GLY A 316 -13.61 -17.17 -9.36
N GLY A 317 -13.79 -15.94 -8.91
CA GLY A 317 -12.85 -15.21 -8.06
C GLY A 317 -13.43 -15.00 -6.66
N LEU A 318 -12.68 -14.30 -5.79
CA LEU A 318 -13.15 -13.88 -4.46
C LEU A 318 -14.55 -13.24 -4.58
N LYS A 319 -15.52 -13.75 -3.80
CA LYS A 319 -16.91 -13.26 -3.76
C LYS A 319 -17.04 -12.08 -2.83
#